data_928ce326805e6f84947db9c6cf981576
#
_entry.id   928ce326805e6f84947db9c6cf981576
#
_cell.length_a   1.000
_cell.length_b   1.000
_cell.length_c   1.000
_cell.angle_alpha   90.00
_cell.angle_beta   90.00
_cell.angle_gamma   90.00
#
_symmetry.space_group_name_H-M   'P 1'
#
loop_
_entity.id
_entity.type
_entity.pdbx_description
1 polymer ?
#
loop_
_entity_poly.entity_id
_entity_poly.type
_entity_poly.pdbx_seq_one_letter_code
_entity_poly.pdbx_strand_id
1 'polypeptide(L)'
;MIPAPFDIRAHLAAGQAIPAHPLALDASGRLDDRCQRALTRYYASAGAGGLAVGVHTTQFAIREHGLLEPVLSLAAEVLDELEAGGHAAIARVAGVCGPTTQAIAEAAMARDRGYHAALVSYGGWGDAPDAALLEHARAVGEVLPVFGFYLQPAVGGRPLGYEFWRRFAALEAVVAIKIAPFNRYATWDVVRAVGDAGRRDIALYTGNDDAIVADLLTTFPNGMRMSGGLLGQWAVWTHRAVALLHEIRTSASAASAAQWLGRAAALTDANAAIFDAANRFAGCIAGIQEVLYRQGLVRSTRCLDARDVLSPGQAEAITRVSAAYPELRDDDFVRAHLDEWLR
;
A
#
# COMPACT_ATOMS: atom_id res chain seq x y z
N MET A 1 -27.38 4.29 -19.74
CA MET A 1 -26.45 3.15 -19.93
C MET A 1 -25.93 2.81 -18.55
N ILE A 2 -26.13 1.59 -18.07
CA ILE A 2 -25.56 1.16 -16.79
C ILE A 2 -24.04 1.07 -17.03
N PRO A 3 -23.20 1.77 -16.26
CA PRO A 3 -21.75 1.65 -16.42
C PRO A 3 -21.33 0.20 -16.24
N ALA A 4 -20.35 -0.24 -17.04
CA ALA A 4 -19.79 -1.58 -16.88
C ALA A 4 -19.20 -1.74 -15.47
N PRO A 5 -19.34 -2.93 -14.85
CA PRO A 5 -18.75 -3.16 -13.53
C PRO A 5 -17.23 -2.93 -13.58
N PHE A 6 -16.66 -2.43 -12.48
CA PHE A 6 -15.22 -2.16 -12.37
C PHE A 6 -14.42 -3.46 -12.53
N ASP A 7 -13.61 -3.57 -13.58
CA ASP A 7 -12.75 -4.73 -13.82
C ASP A 7 -11.44 -4.56 -13.04
N ILE A 8 -11.41 -5.10 -11.83
CA ILE A 8 -10.23 -5.03 -10.95
C ILE A 8 -8.99 -5.72 -11.56
N ARG A 9 -9.14 -6.82 -12.31
CA ARG A 9 -8.00 -7.51 -12.93
C ARG A 9 -7.36 -6.66 -14.02
N ALA A 10 -8.16 -6.17 -14.95
CA ALA A 10 -7.69 -5.30 -16.03
C ALA A 10 -7.07 -4.02 -15.46
N HIS A 11 -7.71 -3.41 -14.46
CA HIS A 11 -7.22 -2.18 -13.83
C HIS A 11 -5.87 -2.40 -13.14
N LEU A 12 -5.70 -3.46 -12.36
CA LEU A 12 -4.43 -3.78 -11.70
C LEU A 12 -3.34 -4.20 -12.68
N ALA A 13 -3.67 -4.94 -13.74
CA ALA A 13 -2.73 -5.32 -14.80
C ALA A 13 -2.19 -4.09 -15.54
N ALA A 14 -3.01 -3.06 -15.71
CA ALA A 14 -2.60 -1.77 -16.26
C ALA A 14 -1.53 -1.06 -15.40
N GLY A 15 -1.33 -1.45 -14.15
CA GLY A 15 -0.29 -0.99 -13.23
C GLY A 15 -0.62 0.35 -12.60
N GLN A 16 -0.82 0.33 -11.29
CA GLN A 16 -1.30 1.48 -10.52
C GLN A 16 -0.31 1.88 -9.42
N ALA A 17 -0.34 3.15 -9.04
CA ALA A 17 0.18 3.61 -7.77
C ALA A 17 -0.94 3.47 -6.73
N ILE A 18 -0.72 2.65 -5.71
CA ILE A 18 -1.69 2.38 -4.64
C ILE A 18 -1.08 2.78 -3.30
N PRO A 19 -1.37 3.98 -2.78
CA PRO A 19 -0.99 4.37 -1.42
C PRO A 19 -1.64 3.45 -0.38
N ALA A 20 -0.88 3.11 0.66
CA ALA A 20 -1.41 2.46 1.85
C ALA A 20 -1.93 3.55 2.80
N HIS A 21 -3.25 3.67 2.93
CA HIS A 21 -3.93 4.80 3.58
C HIS A 21 -3.61 4.88 5.08
N PRO A 22 -3.02 5.97 5.60
CA PRO A 22 -2.79 6.17 7.02
C PRO A 22 -4.08 6.48 7.79
N LEU A 23 -4.04 6.25 9.10
CA LEU A 23 -5.11 6.63 10.02
C LEU A 23 -4.86 8.05 10.52
N ALA A 24 -5.82 8.95 10.37
CA ALA A 24 -5.77 10.29 10.93
C ALA A 24 -6.44 10.32 12.31
N LEU A 25 -5.68 10.66 13.35
CA LEU A 25 -6.20 10.84 14.71
C LEU A 25 -6.04 12.30 15.16
N ASP A 26 -6.98 12.76 15.98
CA ASP A 26 -6.86 14.03 16.69
C ASP A 26 -5.89 13.94 17.88
N ALA A 27 -5.60 15.06 18.52
CA ALA A 27 -4.71 15.11 19.69
C ALA A 27 -5.23 14.28 20.89
N SER A 28 -6.51 13.92 20.91
CA SER A 28 -7.11 13.06 21.94
C SER A 28 -7.05 11.57 21.58
N GLY A 29 -6.60 11.21 20.38
CA GLY A 29 -6.54 9.84 19.87
C GLY A 29 -7.85 9.33 19.27
N ARG A 30 -8.80 10.23 18.97
CA ARG A 30 -10.03 9.89 18.25
C ARG A 30 -9.82 10.06 16.75
N LEU A 31 -10.60 9.35 15.94
CA LEU A 31 -10.62 9.53 14.50
C LEU A 31 -10.88 10.99 14.13
N ASP A 32 -9.99 11.59 13.35
CA ASP A 32 -10.19 12.91 12.74
C ASP A 32 -10.81 12.73 11.35
N ASP A 33 -12.13 12.68 11.29
CA ASP A 33 -12.91 12.50 10.06
C ASP A 33 -12.51 13.47 8.97
N ARG A 34 -12.26 14.72 9.32
CA ARG A 34 -11.91 15.78 8.38
C ARG A 34 -10.56 15.49 7.72
N CYS A 35 -9.56 15.15 8.51
CA CYS A 35 -8.24 14.79 7.99
C CYS A 35 -8.26 13.45 7.26
N GLN A 36 -9.07 12.47 7.74
CA GLN A 36 -9.20 11.17 7.07
C GLN A 36 -9.81 11.32 5.67
N ARG A 37 -10.85 12.17 5.50
CA ARG A 37 -11.43 12.52 4.20
C ARG A 37 -10.43 13.30 3.34
N ALA A 38 -9.71 14.26 3.91
CA ALA A 38 -8.70 15.03 3.21
C ALA A 38 -7.58 14.14 2.64
N LEU A 39 -7.11 13.13 3.39
CA LEU A 39 -6.14 12.15 2.90
C LEU A 39 -6.67 11.38 1.68
N THR A 40 -7.93 10.94 1.70
CA THR A 40 -8.53 10.25 0.55
C THR A 40 -8.60 11.16 -0.68
N ARG A 41 -9.02 12.42 -0.51
CA ARG A 41 -9.04 13.43 -1.59
C ARG A 41 -7.64 13.72 -2.12
N TYR A 42 -6.65 13.84 -1.25
CA TYR A 42 -5.25 14.01 -1.64
C TYR A 42 -4.76 12.88 -2.54
N TYR A 43 -4.98 11.62 -2.15
CA TYR A 43 -4.53 10.47 -2.95
C TYR A 43 -5.19 10.42 -4.33
N ALA A 44 -6.50 10.64 -4.39
CA ALA A 44 -7.23 10.68 -5.65
C ALA A 44 -6.73 11.84 -6.54
N SER A 45 -6.61 13.06 -5.99
CA SER A 45 -6.12 14.24 -6.71
C SER A 45 -4.66 14.10 -7.15
N ALA A 46 -3.84 13.37 -6.40
CA ALA A 46 -2.45 13.07 -6.75
C ALA A 46 -2.34 12.10 -7.95
N GLY A 47 -3.45 11.50 -8.39
CA GLY A 47 -3.50 10.55 -9.50
C GLY A 47 -3.25 9.10 -9.09
N ALA A 48 -3.45 8.75 -7.83
CA ALA A 48 -3.39 7.35 -7.40
C ALA A 48 -4.44 6.52 -8.17
N GLY A 49 -4.04 5.38 -8.70
CA GLY A 49 -4.95 4.47 -9.38
C GLY A 49 -5.63 3.46 -8.45
N GLY A 50 -5.34 3.53 -7.17
CA GLY A 50 -6.00 2.74 -6.13
C GLY A 50 -5.70 3.26 -4.74
N LEU A 51 -6.40 2.72 -3.76
CA LEU A 51 -6.22 3.06 -2.35
C LEU A 51 -6.38 1.80 -1.49
N ALA A 52 -5.40 1.52 -0.62
CA ALA A 52 -5.45 0.38 0.30
C ALA A 52 -5.75 0.86 1.72
N VAL A 53 -6.91 0.49 2.27
CA VAL A 53 -7.44 0.94 3.56
C VAL A 53 -7.54 -0.23 4.54
N GLY A 54 -7.34 -0.01 5.84
CA GLY A 54 -7.35 -1.07 6.85
C GLY A 54 -6.09 -1.93 6.85
N VAL A 55 -4.99 -1.41 6.27
CA VAL A 55 -3.69 -2.06 6.11
C VAL A 55 -2.70 -1.63 7.20
N HIS A 56 -1.43 -2.00 7.10
CA HIS A 56 -0.41 -1.70 8.11
C HIS A 56 -0.34 -0.20 8.48
N THR A 57 -0.33 0.70 7.51
CA THR A 57 -0.29 2.16 7.76
C THR A 57 -1.56 2.71 8.37
N THR A 58 -2.71 2.04 8.15
CA THR A 58 -3.98 2.34 8.84
C THR A 58 -3.96 1.84 10.30
N GLN A 59 -2.90 1.13 10.69
CA GLN A 59 -2.69 0.48 11.98
C GLN A 59 -3.67 -0.67 12.23
N PHE A 60 -3.17 -1.90 12.26
CA PHE A 60 -4.04 -3.09 12.40
C PHE A 60 -4.91 -3.05 13.67
N ALA A 61 -4.45 -2.35 14.72
CA ALA A 61 -5.17 -2.14 15.97
C ALA A 61 -6.50 -1.37 15.81
N ILE A 62 -6.79 -0.74 14.67
CA ILE A 62 -8.09 -0.07 14.43
C ILE A 62 -9.28 -1.00 14.70
N ARG A 63 -9.07 -2.32 14.61
CA ARG A 63 -10.08 -3.35 14.85
C ARG A 63 -10.47 -3.43 16.33
N GLU A 64 -9.48 -3.34 17.20
CA GLU A 64 -9.66 -3.35 18.67
C GLU A 64 -10.36 -2.06 19.15
N HIS A 65 -10.20 -0.97 18.38
CA HIS A 65 -10.84 0.32 18.65
C HIS A 65 -12.16 0.52 17.92
N GLY A 66 -12.68 -0.47 17.18
CA GLY A 66 -13.92 -0.36 16.41
C GLY A 66 -13.85 0.64 15.25
N LEU A 67 -12.66 0.97 14.76
CA LEU A 67 -12.46 2.01 13.74
C LEU A 67 -12.37 1.45 12.29
N LEU A 68 -12.31 0.12 12.11
CA LEU A 68 -12.19 -0.44 10.76
C LEU A 68 -13.35 -0.03 9.87
N GLU A 69 -14.57 -0.26 10.33
CA GLU A 69 -15.79 0.08 9.58
C GLU A 69 -15.91 1.59 9.30
N PRO A 70 -15.75 2.50 10.27
CA PRO A 70 -15.75 3.93 10.01
C PRO A 70 -14.73 4.37 8.96
N VAL A 71 -13.49 3.89 9.05
CA VAL A 71 -12.41 4.30 8.13
C VAL A 71 -12.64 3.76 6.72
N LEU A 72 -13.14 2.52 6.57
CA LEU A 72 -13.53 1.98 5.27
C LEU A 72 -14.69 2.78 4.66
N SER A 73 -15.69 3.14 5.47
CA SER A 73 -16.85 3.91 5.02
C SER A 73 -16.46 5.31 4.56
N LEU A 74 -15.66 6.04 5.37
CA LEU A 74 -15.19 7.39 5.03
C LEU A 74 -14.42 7.42 3.71
N ALA A 75 -13.53 6.46 3.48
CA ALA A 75 -12.79 6.38 2.23
C ALA A 75 -13.71 6.06 1.04
N ALA A 76 -14.65 5.14 1.20
CA ALA A 76 -15.61 4.78 0.15
C ALA A 76 -16.52 5.96 -0.21
N GLU A 77 -17.08 6.65 0.78
CA GLU A 77 -17.95 7.83 0.59
C GLU A 77 -17.24 8.93 -0.20
N VAL A 78 -15.99 9.25 0.17
CA VAL A 78 -15.21 10.28 -0.55
C VAL A 78 -14.94 9.86 -2.00
N LEU A 79 -14.62 8.59 -2.24
CA LEU A 79 -14.38 8.09 -3.58
C LEU A 79 -15.67 8.09 -4.41
N ASP A 80 -16.83 7.77 -3.81
CA ASP A 80 -18.14 7.85 -4.47
C ASP A 80 -18.48 9.31 -4.84
N GLU A 81 -18.22 10.28 -3.93
CA GLU A 81 -18.38 11.72 -4.18
C GLU A 81 -17.52 12.18 -5.37
N LEU A 82 -16.25 11.77 -5.42
CA LEU A 82 -15.32 12.12 -6.48
C LEU A 82 -15.72 11.50 -7.82
N GLU A 83 -16.13 10.23 -7.83
CA GLU A 83 -16.62 9.54 -9.04
C GLU A 83 -17.91 10.19 -9.57
N ALA A 84 -18.85 10.55 -8.68
CA ALA A 84 -20.05 11.30 -9.06
C ALA A 84 -19.72 12.68 -9.63
N GLY A 85 -18.61 13.30 -9.18
CA GLY A 85 -18.05 14.54 -9.71
C GLY A 85 -17.27 14.38 -11.02
N GLY A 86 -17.17 13.16 -11.57
CA GLY A 86 -16.50 12.88 -12.85
C GLY A 86 -15.03 12.43 -12.72
N HIS A 87 -14.54 12.18 -11.50
CA HIS A 87 -13.23 11.56 -11.31
C HIS A 87 -13.27 10.10 -11.80
N ALA A 88 -12.20 9.64 -12.42
CA ALA A 88 -12.10 8.24 -12.82
C ALA A 88 -12.12 7.31 -11.59
N ALA A 89 -12.85 6.19 -11.69
CA ALA A 89 -12.87 5.18 -10.65
C ALA A 89 -11.47 4.60 -10.41
N ILE A 90 -11.09 4.42 -9.13
CA ILE A 90 -9.83 3.83 -8.70
C ILE A 90 -10.04 2.52 -7.95
N ALA A 91 -9.02 1.67 -7.89
CA ALA A 91 -9.10 0.41 -7.17
C ALA A 91 -9.24 0.65 -5.66
N ARG A 92 -10.30 0.10 -5.04
CA ARG A 92 -10.53 0.13 -3.59
C ARG A 92 -10.12 -1.22 -3.01
N VAL A 93 -9.06 -1.23 -2.20
CA VAL A 93 -8.48 -2.44 -1.61
C VAL A 93 -8.62 -2.38 -0.10
N ALA A 94 -9.31 -3.35 0.48
CA ALA A 94 -9.48 -3.43 1.94
C ALA A 94 -8.47 -4.43 2.54
N GLY A 95 -7.73 -4.02 3.57
CA GLY A 95 -6.94 -4.95 4.36
C GLY A 95 -7.85 -5.85 5.20
N VAL A 96 -7.60 -7.16 5.16
CA VAL A 96 -8.27 -8.15 6.01
C VAL A 96 -7.23 -8.96 6.79
N CYS A 97 -7.53 -9.28 8.05
CA CYS A 97 -6.60 -9.99 8.90
C CYS A 97 -7.31 -10.83 9.97
N GLY A 98 -6.52 -11.49 10.82
CA GLY A 98 -7.02 -12.33 11.91
C GLY A 98 -7.46 -13.72 11.47
N PRO A 99 -8.20 -14.46 12.31
CA PRO A 99 -8.74 -15.78 11.99
C PRO A 99 -9.68 -15.74 10.76
N THR A 100 -9.86 -16.87 10.09
CA THR A 100 -10.64 -16.96 8.86
C THR A 100 -12.05 -16.39 8.98
N THR A 101 -12.73 -16.63 10.09
CA THR A 101 -14.07 -16.10 10.36
C THR A 101 -14.10 -14.56 10.41
N GLN A 102 -13.08 -13.96 11.03
CA GLN A 102 -12.92 -12.50 11.08
C GLN A 102 -12.61 -11.94 9.68
N ALA A 103 -11.64 -12.54 8.97
CA ALA A 103 -11.25 -12.07 7.64
C ALA A 103 -12.41 -12.14 6.63
N ILE A 104 -13.26 -13.18 6.70
CA ILE A 104 -14.48 -13.30 5.90
C ILE A 104 -15.46 -12.18 6.25
N ALA A 105 -15.67 -11.88 7.53
CA ALA A 105 -16.56 -10.80 7.96
C ALA A 105 -16.04 -9.43 7.50
N GLU A 106 -14.73 -9.18 7.61
CA GLU A 106 -14.09 -7.95 7.13
C GLU A 106 -14.18 -7.82 5.59
N ALA A 107 -13.97 -8.91 4.86
CA ALA A 107 -14.13 -8.93 3.40
C ALA A 107 -15.59 -8.67 2.97
N ALA A 108 -16.57 -9.23 3.68
CA ALA A 108 -17.99 -8.97 3.44
C ALA A 108 -18.33 -7.50 3.72
N MET A 109 -17.87 -6.97 4.85
CA MET A 109 -18.02 -5.56 5.22
C MET A 109 -17.44 -4.64 4.13
N ALA A 110 -16.25 -4.95 3.62
CA ALA A 110 -15.60 -4.20 2.55
C ALA A 110 -16.37 -4.29 1.23
N ARG A 111 -16.79 -5.49 0.81
CA ARG A 111 -17.61 -5.71 -0.39
C ARG A 111 -18.88 -4.86 -0.36
N ASP A 112 -19.58 -4.87 0.77
CA ASP A 112 -20.85 -4.15 0.94
C ASP A 112 -20.67 -2.61 0.89
N ARG A 113 -19.40 -2.13 0.98
CA ARG A 113 -18.98 -0.72 0.80
C ARG A 113 -18.30 -0.45 -0.54
N GLY A 114 -18.42 -1.37 -1.50
CA GLY A 114 -17.90 -1.17 -2.85
C GLY A 114 -16.39 -1.34 -2.99
N TYR A 115 -15.73 -2.05 -2.05
CA TYR A 115 -14.33 -2.43 -2.25
C TYR A 115 -14.20 -3.55 -3.28
N HIS A 116 -13.12 -3.50 -4.06
CA HIS A 116 -12.90 -4.37 -5.22
C HIS A 116 -12.03 -5.58 -4.92
N ALA A 117 -11.17 -5.52 -3.88
CA ALA A 117 -10.29 -6.61 -3.49
C ALA A 117 -9.97 -6.59 -1.99
N ALA A 118 -9.66 -7.76 -1.43
CA ALA A 118 -9.18 -7.95 -0.08
C ALA A 118 -7.67 -8.17 -0.07
N LEU A 119 -6.89 -7.30 0.58
CA LEU A 119 -5.47 -7.50 0.86
C LEU A 119 -5.33 -8.42 2.07
N VAL A 120 -5.01 -9.70 1.82
CA VAL A 120 -5.01 -10.74 2.85
C VAL A 120 -3.69 -10.77 3.60
N SER A 121 -3.73 -10.47 4.90
CA SER A 121 -2.56 -10.51 5.79
C SER A 121 -2.54 -11.81 6.60
N TYR A 122 -1.36 -12.42 6.71
CA TYR A 122 -1.11 -13.59 7.54
C TYR A 122 -0.44 -13.24 8.88
N GLY A 123 -0.47 -11.98 9.28
CA GLY A 123 -0.06 -11.55 10.63
C GLY A 123 -0.88 -12.28 11.71
N GLY A 124 -0.20 -12.76 12.76
CA GLY A 124 -0.86 -13.49 13.83
C GLY A 124 -1.10 -15.00 13.58
N TRP A 125 -0.74 -15.52 12.38
CA TRP A 125 -0.90 -16.96 12.08
C TRP A 125 0.25 -17.85 12.61
N GLY A 126 1.30 -17.27 13.21
CA GLY A 126 2.41 -18.01 13.79
C GLY A 126 2.98 -19.07 12.86
N ASP A 127 3.11 -20.32 13.35
CA ASP A 127 3.63 -21.46 12.59
C ASP A 127 2.54 -22.30 11.92
N ALA A 128 1.37 -21.72 11.66
CA ALA A 128 0.30 -22.43 10.96
C ALA A 128 0.81 -23.00 9.61
N PRO A 129 0.42 -24.23 9.24
CA PRO A 129 0.88 -24.85 8.01
C PRO A 129 0.37 -24.12 6.77
N ASP A 130 1.13 -24.14 5.68
CA ASP A 130 0.78 -23.49 4.40
C ASP A 130 -0.63 -23.87 3.91
N ALA A 131 -1.06 -25.11 4.15
CA ALA A 131 -2.39 -25.56 3.77
C ALA A 131 -3.51 -24.74 4.45
N ALA A 132 -3.32 -24.37 5.72
CA ALA A 132 -4.29 -23.55 6.45
C ALA A 132 -4.32 -22.12 5.92
N LEU A 133 -3.16 -21.54 5.54
CA LEU A 133 -3.07 -20.21 4.95
C LEU A 133 -3.72 -20.16 3.56
N LEU A 134 -3.55 -21.21 2.76
CA LEU A 134 -4.18 -21.34 1.44
C LEU A 134 -5.69 -21.47 1.56
N GLU A 135 -6.17 -22.28 2.51
CA GLU A 135 -7.60 -22.44 2.79
C GLU A 135 -8.22 -21.10 3.27
N HIS A 136 -7.49 -20.35 4.13
CA HIS A 136 -7.89 -19.03 4.55
C HIS A 136 -8.05 -18.07 3.35
N ALA A 137 -7.05 -18.03 2.45
CA ALA A 137 -7.13 -17.19 1.25
C ALA A 137 -8.28 -17.61 0.32
N ARG A 138 -8.52 -18.93 0.19
CA ARG A 138 -9.63 -19.46 -0.61
C ARG A 138 -10.97 -18.99 -0.04
N ALA A 139 -11.16 -19.11 1.28
CA ALA A 139 -12.40 -18.73 1.95
C ALA A 139 -12.68 -17.21 1.85
N VAL A 140 -11.66 -16.36 1.95
CA VAL A 140 -11.79 -14.92 1.70
C VAL A 140 -12.14 -14.68 0.23
N GLY A 141 -11.53 -15.44 -0.68
CA GLY A 141 -11.75 -15.33 -2.13
C GLY A 141 -13.16 -15.68 -2.60
N GLU A 142 -13.94 -16.41 -1.80
CA GLU A 142 -15.38 -16.65 -2.03
C GLU A 142 -16.24 -15.39 -1.79
N VAL A 143 -15.69 -14.40 -1.10
CA VAL A 143 -16.39 -13.16 -0.74
C VAL A 143 -15.95 -11.98 -1.59
N LEU A 144 -14.63 -11.82 -1.79
CA LEU A 144 -14.02 -10.70 -2.49
C LEU A 144 -12.72 -11.14 -3.19
N PRO A 145 -12.40 -10.64 -4.41
CA PRO A 145 -11.14 -10.94 -5.07
C PRO A 145 -9.93 -10.74 -4.14
N VAL A 146 -8.97 -11.67 -4.20
CA VAL A 146 -7.84 -11.71 -3.28
C VAL A 146 -6.65 -10.95 -3.85
N PHE A 147 -6.15 -9.99 -3.09
CA PHE A 147 -4.84 -9.38 -3.25
C PHE A 147 -3.91 -10.04 -2.20
N GLY A 148 -3.01 -10.91 -2.61
CA GLY A 148 -2.06 -11.54 -1.70
C GLY A 148 -1.10 -10.53 -1.06
N PHE A 149 -0.64 -10.79 0.16
CA PHE A 149 0.30 -9.90 0.82
C PHE A 149 1.47 -10.67 1.44
N TYR A 150 2.65 -10.52 0.86
CA TYR A 150 3.89 -11.00 1.45
C TYR A 150 4.50 -9.88 2.32
N LEU A 151 4.18 -9.87 3.59
CA LEU A 151 4.69 -8.91 4.56
C LEU A 151 5.98 -9.42 5.19
N GLN A 152 6.97 -8.54 5.38
CA GLN A 152 8.23 -8.85 6.06
C GLN A 152 8.03 -9.21 7.53
N PRO A 153 8.87 -10.12 8.10
CA PRO A 153 8.75 -10.52 9.50
C PRO A 153 8.94 -9.40 10.52
N ALA A 154 9.76 -8.38 10.22
CA ALA A 154 10.04 -7.28 11.14
C ALA A 154 8.81 -6.45 11.54
N VAL A 155 7.74 -6.47 10.73
CA VAL A 155 6.48 -5.76 10.96
C VAL A 155 5.27 -6.70 11.02
N GLY A 156 5.48 -7.91 11.51
CA GLY A 156 4.40 -8.87 11.79
C GLY A 156 4.09 -9.85 10.67
N GLY A 157 4.89 -9.91 9.60
CA GLY A 157 4.78 -10.93 8.57
C GLY A 157 5.46 -12.24 8.95
N ARG A 158 5.50 -13.18 8.00
CA ARG A 158 6.20 -14.46 8.14
C ARG A 158 6.88 -14.86 6.83
N PRO A 159 7.96 -15.68 6.87
CA PRO A 159 8.54 -16.25 5.67
C PRO A 159 7.54 -17.18 4.96
N LEU A 160 7.37 -16.98 3.66
CA LEU A 160 6.55 -17.81 2.78
C LEU A 160 7.39 -18.18 1.56
N GLY A 161 7.58 -19.49 1.35
CA GLY A 161 8.48 -19.98 0.32
C GLY A 161 7.82 -20.11 -1.05
N TYR A 162 8.64 -20.51 -2.04
CA TYR A 162 8.22 -20.72 -3.43
C TYR A 162 6.99 -21.62 -3.57
N GLU A 163 6.95 -22.79 -2.90
CA GLU A 163 5.83 -23.72 -3.01
C GLU A 163 4.51 -23.15 -2.47
N PHE A 164 4.57 -22.34 -1.41
CA PHE A 164 3.40 -21.61 -0.93
C PHE A 164 2.86 -20.69 -2.04
N TRP A 165 3.72 -19.84 -2.63
CA TRP A 165 3.30 -18.89 -3.63
C TRP A 165 2.82 -19.54 -4.92
N ARG A 166 3.40 -20.67 -5.32
CA ARG A 166 2.95 -21.45 -6.47
C ARG A 166 1.53 -21.98 -6.28
N ARG A 167 1.24 -22.54 -5.09
CA ARG A 167 -0.11 -23.00 -4.72
C ARG A 167 -1.09 -21.83 -4.53
N PHE A 168 -0.64 -20.73 -3.94
CA PHE A 168 -1.43 -19.51 -3.80
C PHE A 168 -1.84 -18.92 -5.16
N ALA A 169 -0.93 -18.87 -6.10
CA ALA A 169 -1.22 -18.41 -7.46
C ALA A 169 -2.23 -19.31 -8.19
N ALA A 170 -2.36 -20.58 -7.82
CA ALA A 170 -3.35 -21.49 -8.39
C ALA A 170 -4.80 -21.17 -7.95
N LEU A 171 -4.99 -20.36 -6.91
CA LEU A 171 -6.33 -19.93 -6.47
C LEU A 171 -6.92 -18.95 -7.50
N GLU A 172 -8.11 -19.25 -8.02
CA GLU A 172 -8.77 -18.47 -9.07
C GLU A 172 -9.07 -17.03 -8.62
N ALA A 173 -9.46 -16.86 -7.35
CA ALA A 173 -9.81 -15.57 -6.77
C ALA A 173 -8.62 -14.60 -6.65
N VAL A 174 -7.38 -15.06 -6.79
CA VAL A 174 -6.19 -14.20 -6.70
C VAL A 174 -6.08 -13.31 -7.93
N VAL A 175 -6.12 -12.01 -7.73
CA VAL A 175 -6.03 -10.98 -8.79
C VAL A 175 -4.70 -10.26 -8.79
N ALA A 176 -4.04 -10.16 -7.63
CA ALA A 176 -2.73 -9.53 -7.49
C ALA A 176 -1.97 -10.05 -6.26
N ILE A 177 -0.66 -9.76 -6.19
CA ILE A 177 0.17 -10.03 -5.02
C ILE A 177 1.03 -8.81 -4.72
N LYS A 178 0.91 -8.25 -3.50
CA LYS A 178 1.84 -7.29 -2.92
C LYS A 178 3.06 -8.03 -2.38
N ILE A 179 4.23 -7.71 -2.91
CA ILE A 179 5.50 -8.36 -2.59
C ILE A 179 6.33 -7.39 -1.77
N ALA A 180 6.39 -7.62 -0.44
CA ALA A 180 7.03 -6.76 0.54
C ALA A 180 7.89 -7.52 1.57
N PRO A 181 8.69 -8.55 1.18
CA PRO A 181 9.56 -9.26 2.12
C PRO A 181 10.84 -8.48 2.45
N PHE A 182 11.17 -7.39 1.76
CA PHE A 182 12.46 -6.67 1.86
C PHE A 182 13.67 -7.63 1.70
N ASN A 183 13.50 -8.60 0.84
CA ASN A 183 14.50 -9.63 0.52
C ASN A 183 14.38 -10.01 -0.95
N ARG A 184 15.47 -9.80 -1.70
CA ARG A 184 15.50 -10.05 -3.16
C ARG A 184 15.27 -11.49 -3.52
N TYR A 185 15.78 -12.44 -2.74
CA TYR A 185 15.57 -13.87 -2.97
C TYR A 185 14.09 -14.23 -2.78
N ALA A 186 13.49 -13.80 -1.68
CA ALA A 186 12.07 -14.04 -1.42
C ALA A 186 11.16 -13.33 -2.44
N THR A 187 11.52 -12.13 -2.90
CA THR A 187 10.84 -11.44 -4.01
C THR A 187 10.88 -12.29 -5.28
N TRP A 188 12.07 -12.83 -5.62
CA TRP A 188 12.23 -13.68 -6.79
C TRP A 188 11.44 -14.99 -6.70
N ASP A 189 11.36 -15.60 -5.52
CA ASP A 189 10.55 -16.80 -5.32
C ASP A 189 9.08 -16.57 -5.65
N VAL A 190 8.49 -15.44 -5.27
CA VAL A 190 7.10 -15.09 -5.64
C VAL A 190 6.96 -14.92 -7.15
N VAL A 191 7.83 -14.14 -7.78
CA VAL A 191 7.79 -13.87 -9.23
C VAL A 191 7.90 -15.16 -10.04
N ARG A 192 8.83 -16.04 -9.63
CA ARG A 192 9.02 -17.35 -10.26
C ARG A 192 7.80 -18.24 -10.05
N ALA A 193 7.28 -18.32 -8.83
CA ALA A 193 6.15 -19.16 -8.49
C ALA A 193 4.89 -18.81 -9.31
N VAL A 194 4.59 -17.52 -9.46
CA VAL A 194 3.47 -17.04 -10.28
C VAL A 194 3.69 -17.37 -11.77
N GLY A 195 4.90 -17.15 -12.29
CA GLY A 195 5.26 -17.50 -13.66
C GLY A 195 5.14 -19.00 -13.94
N ASP A 196 5.65 -19.84 -13.05
CA ASP A 196 5.61 -21.31 -13.17
C ASP A 196 4.20 -21.88 -12.99
N ALA A 197 3.32 -21.18 -12.25
CA ALA A 197 1.89 -21.49 -12.19
C ALA A 197 1.12 -21.10 -13.46
N GLY A 198 1.78 -20.44 -14.43
CA GLY A 198 1.14 -19.96 -15.68
C GLY A 198 0.18 -18.79 -15.48
N ARG A 199 0.14 -18.19 -14.29
CA ARG A 199 -0.83 -17.17 -13.90
C ARG A 199 -0.34 -15.74 -14.19
N ARG A 200 -0.13 -15.46 -15.48
CA ARG A 200 0.30 -14.13 -15.95
C ARG A 200 -0.79 -13.05 -15.83
N ASP A 201 -2.01 -13.44 -15.52
CA ASP A 201 -3.15 -12.59 -15.20
C ASP A 201 -3.09 -12.02 -13.78
N ILE A 202 -2.25 -12.57 -12.88
CA ILE A 202 -2.02 -12.03 -11.55
C ILE A 202 -1.05 -10.84 -11.65
N ALA A 203 -1.53 -9.66 -11.26
CA ALA A 203 -0.71 -8.46 -11.21
C ALA A 203 0.26 -8.48 -10.03
N LEU A 204 1.56 -8.30 -10.28
CA LEU A 204 2.58 -8.22 -9.23
C LEU A 204 2.82 -6.76 -8.85
N TYR A 205 2.73 -6.46 -7.57
CA TYR A 205 2.88 -5.13 -7.00
C TYR A 205 4.05 -5.10 -6.03
N THR A 206 5.03 -4.20 -6.26
CA THR A 206 6.08 -4.03 -5.27
C THR A 206 5.52 -3.41 -3.99
N GLY A 207 5.98 -3.92 -2.87
CA GLY A 207 5.82 -3.36 -1.53
C GLY A 207 7.18 -3.25 -0.83
N ASN A 208 8.27 -3.46 -1.60
CA ASN A 208 9.65 -3.33 -1.11
C ASN A 208 10.06 -1.85 -1.14
N ASP A 209 9.80 -1.12 -0.07
CA ASP A 209 10.12 0.30 0.02
C ASP A 209 11.64 0.59 -0.10
N ASP A 210 12.48 -0.41 0.12
CA ASP A 210 13.94 -0.36 -0.09
C ASP A 210 14.38 -0.52 -1.55
N ALA A 211 13.49 -0.96 -2.46
CA ALA A 211 13.86 -1.33 -3.82
C ALA A 211 12.81 -0.93 -4.89
N ILE A 212 12.01 0.10 -4.67
CA ILE A 212 10.86 0.49 -5.51
C ILE A 212 11.25 0.64 -6.98
N VAL A 213 12.25 1.48 -7.26
CA VAL A 213 12.67 1.77 -8.65
C VAL A 213 13.24 0.53 -9.32
N ALA A 214 14.07 -0.25 -8.60
CA ALA A 214 14.65 -1.47 -9.12
C ALA A 214 13.57 -2.51 -9.46
N ASP A 215 12.57 -2.69 -8.60
CA ASP A 215 11.45 -3.60 -8.84
C ASP A 215 10.65 -3.20 -10.08
N LEU A 216 10.32 -1.93 -10.23
CA LEU A 216 9.50 -1.43 -11.33
C LEU A 216 10.23 -1.44 -12.68
N LEU A 217 11.55 -1.26 -12.69
CA LEU A 217 12.37 -1.31 -13.90
C LEU A 217 12.68 -2.73 -14.36
N THR A 218 12.68 -3.70 -13.43
CA THR A 218 13.14 -5.06 -13.73
C THR A 218 12.13 -5.82 -14.60
N THR A 219 12.61 -6.33 -15.75
CA THR A 219 12.00 -7.49 -16.41
C THR A 219 12.72 -8.73 -15.91
N PHE A 220 12.01 -9.59 -15.20
CA PHE A 220 12.58 -10.81 -14.64
C PHE A 220 12.88 -11.85 -15.73
N PRO A 221 13.81 -12.81 -15.51
CA PRO A 221 14.22 -13.80 -16.52
C PRO A 221 13.05 -14.62 -17.11
N ASN A 222 11.96 -14.82 -16.36
CA ASN A 222 10.75 -15.51 -16.84
C ASN A 222 9.78 -14.58 -17.60
N GLY A 223 10.19 -13.34 -17.89
CA GLY A 223 9.39 -12.32 -18.59
C GLY A 223 8.32 -11.64 -17.74
N MET A 224 8.23 -11.96 -16.44
CA MET A 224 7.33 -11.27 -15.50
C MET A 224 7.88 -9.87 -15.16
N ARG A 225 6.98 -8.97 -14.75
CA ARG A 225 7.30 -7.61 -14.29
C ARG A 225 6.41 -7.23 -13.12
N MET A 226 6.88 -6.30 -12.30
CA MET A 226 5.96 -5.60 -11.38
C MET A 226 5.08 -4.65 -12.19
N SER A 227 3.76 -4.79 -12.04
CA SER A 227 2.79 -3.92 -12.72
C SER A 227 2.77 -2.52 -12.13
N GLY A 228 2.87 -2.42 -10.81
CA GLY A 228 2.83 -1.17 -10.05
C GLY A 228 3.37 -1.36 -8.65
N GLY A 229 2.94 -0.50 -7.72
CA GLY A 229 3.28 -0.63 -6.30
C GLY A 229 2.08 -0.39 -5.39
N LEU A 230 2.05 -1.14 -4.29
CA LEU A 230 1.22 -0.89 -3.13
C LEU A 230 2.15 -0.68 -1.94
N LEU A 231 2.39 0.57 -1.59
CA LEU A 231 3.53 0.97 -0.77
C LEU A 231 3.11 1.89 0.37
N GLY A 232 3.75 1.70 1.52
CA GLY A 232 3.67 2.63 2.64
C GLY A 232 4.30 3.99 2.28
N GLN A 233 5.43 3.99 1.57
CA GLN A 233 6.08 5.22 1.12
C GLN A 233 5.18 6.06 0.22
N TRP A 234 4.35 5.45 -0.61
CA TRP A 234 3.43 6.19 -1.47
C TRP A 234 2.25 6.86 -0.73
N ALA A 235 2.13 6.62 0.58
CA ALA A 235 1.24 7.39 1.45
C ALA A 235 1.73 8.83 1.72
N VAL A 236 3.00 9.09 1.46
CA VAL A 236 3.60 10.43 1.49
C VAL A 236 4.18 10.76 0.12
N TRP A 237 4.16 12.04 -0.26
CA TRP A 237 4.68 12.52 -1.55
C TRP A 237 4.04 11.81 -2.75
N THR A 238 2.75 11.50 -2.63
CA THR A 238 2.02 10.63 -3.56
C THR A 238 2.03 11.16 -4.99
N HIS A 239 1.89 12.47 -5.18
CA HIS A 239 1.90 13.05 -6.51
C HIS A 239 3.22 12.79 -7.25
N ARG A 240 4.36 12.84 -6.54
CA ARG A 240 5.68 12.50 -7.10
C ARG A 240 5.85 11.00 -7.33
N ALA A 241 5.28 10.18 -6.45
CA ALA A 241 5.29 8.72 -6.63
C ALA A 241 4.51 8.28 -7.87
N VAL A 242 3.35 8.88 -8.13
CA VAL A 242 2.57 8.66 -9.36
C VAL A 242 3.35 9.09 -10.59
N ALA A 243 3.96 10.28 -10.57
CA ALA A 243 4.80 10.78 -11.66
C ALA A 243 6.00 9.85 -11.93
N LEU A 244 6.66 9.35 -10.87
CA LEU A 244 7.76 8.39 -10.96
C LEU A 244 7.34 7.09 -11.65
N LEU A 245 6.20 6.51 -11.24
CA LEU A 245 5.67 5.29 -11.87
C LEU A 245 5.37 5.52 -13.35
N HIS A 246 4.74 6.65 -13.68
CA HIS A 246 4.45 7.00 -15.06
C HIS A 246 5.73 7.14 -15.91
N GLU A 247 6.73 7.83 -15.40
CA GLU A 247 8.01 8.02 -16.08
C GLU A 247 8.74 6.69 -16.30
N ILE A 248 8.81 5.82 -15.30
CA ILE A 248 9.38 4.46 -15.42
C ILE A 248 8.73 3.69 -16.58
N ARG A 249 7.40 3.79 -16.68
CA ARG A 249 6.64 3.03 -17.67
C ARG A 249 6.74 3.58 -19.10
N THR A 250 6.93 4.88 -19.24
CA THR A 250 6.91 5.55 -20.56
C THR A 250 8.29 5.88 -21.09
N SER A 251 9.27 6.12 -20.21
CA SER A 251 10.55 6.72 -20.59
C SER A 251 11.78 5.91 -20.18
N ALA A 252 11.62 4.79 -19.45
CA ALA A 252 12.76 3.98 -19.04
C ALA A 252 13.43 3.31 -20.25
N SER A 253 14.68 3.67 -20.49
CA SER A 253 15.53 3.08 -21.52
C SER A 253 16.85 2.60 -20.93
N ALA A 254 17.55 1.72 -21.64
CA ALA A 254 18.87 1.27 -21.22
C ALA A 254 19.89 2.44 -21.11
N ALA A 255 19.73 3.48 -21.93
CA ALA A 255 20.60 4.66 -21.89
C ALA A 255 20.46 5.49 -20.61
N SER A 256 19.34 5.37 -19.88
CA SER A 256 19.07 6.09 -18.62
C SER A 256 19.35 5.25 -17.37
N ALA A 257 19.90 4.05 -17.48
CA ALA A 257 20.06 3.12 -16.36
C ALA A 257 20.84 3.73 -15.17
N ALA A 258 21.92 4.45 -15.43
CA ALA A 258 22.70 5.09 -14.38
C ALA A 258 21.91 6.18 -13.60
N GLN A 259 21.06 6.94 -14.30
CA GLN A 259 20.19 7.93 -13.67
C GLN A 259 19.14 7.28 -12.77
N TRP A 260 18.55 6.17 -13.24
CA TRP A 260 17.59 5.40 -12.45
C TRP A 260 18.21 4.80 -11.18
N LEU A 261 19.46 4.33 -11.24
CA LEU A 261 20.19 3.85 -10.06
C LEU A 261 20.41 4.96 -9.03
N GLY A 262 20.73 6.18 -9.47
CA GLY A 262 20.86 7.34 -8.59
C GLY A 262 19.53 7.69 -7.92
N ARG A 263 18.45 7.72 -8.68
CA ARG A 263 17.09 7.98 -8.13
C ARG A 263 16.62 6.87 -7.18
N ALA A 264 16.97 5.61 -7.49
CA ALA A 264 16.70 4.47 -6.60
C ALA A 264 17.39 4.65 -5.25
N ALA A 265 18.69 5.03 -5.25
CA ALA A 265 19.46 5.26 -4.04
C ALA A 265 18.88 6.41 -3.20
N ALA A 266 18.51 7.53 -3.84
CA ALA A 266 17.88 8.67 -3.17
C ALA A 266 16.55 8.28 -2.50
N LEU A 267 15.71 7.51 -3.20
CA LEU A 267 14.42 7.05 -2.65
C LEU A 267 14.63 6.04 -1.52
N THR A 268 15.61 5.14 -1.63
CA THR A 268 15.94 4.20 -0.56
C THR A 268 16.45 4.93 0.70
N ASP A 269 17.31 5.97 0.56
CA ASP A 269 17.77 6.77 1.68
C ASP A 269 16.62 7.57 2.33
N ALA A 270 15.71 8.12 1.53
CA ALA A 270 14.51 8.79 2.04
C ALA A 270 13.63 7.81 2.84
N ASN A 271 13.41 6.60 2.31
CA ASN A 271 12.62 5.57 2.98
C ASN A 271 13.29 5.04 4.25
N ALA A 272 14.62 4.94 4.28
CA ALA A 272 15.34 4.56 5.49
C ALA A 272 15.07 5.51 6.66
N ALA A 273 14.94 6.82 6.40
CA ALA A 273 14.56 7.83 7.39
C ALA A 273 13.08 7.76 7.77
N ILE A 274 12.18 7.71 6.78
CA ILE A 274 10.72 7.72 7.01
C ILE A 274 10.27 6.45 7.73
N PHE A 275 10.80 5.29 7.33
CA PHE A 275 10.44 3.99 7.91
C PHE A 275 11.30 3.55 9.07
N ASP A 276 12.29 4.37 9.46
CA ASP A 276 13.14 4.06 10.61
C ASP A 276 13.88 2.72 10.48
N ALA A 277 14.46 2.48 9.31
CA ALA A 277 15.17 1.22 9.02
C ALA A 277 16.30 0.93 10.01
N ALA A 278 16.98 1.96 10.52
CA ALA A 278 18.04 1.86 11.51
C ALA A 278 17.56 1.25 12.83
N ASN A 279 16.29 1.44 13.20
CA ASN A 279 15.67 0.92 14.41
C ASN A 279 14.67 -0.22 14.11
N ARG A 280 14.94 -1.00 13.05
CA ARG A 280 14.12 -2.15 12.67
C ARG A 280 12.64 -1.80 12.44
N PHE A 281 12.39 -0.65 11.84
CA PHE A 281 11.07 -0.13 11.49
C PHE A 281 10.16 0.24 12.68
N ALA A 282 10.70 0.42 13.88
CA ALA A 282 9.93 0.77 15.08
C ALA A 282 9.15 2.09 14.90
N GLY A 283 9.76 3.11 14.26
CA GLY A 283 9.13 4.39 13.96
C GLY A 283 8.44 4.48 12.60
N CYS A 284 8.14 3.35 11.92
CA CYS A 284 7.62 3.33 10.56
C CYS A 284 6.31 4.12 10.40
N ILE A 285 5.30 3.83 11.22
CA ILE A 285 4.00 4.51 11.16
C ILE A 285 4.14 5.97 11.58
N ALA A 286 4.88 6.21 12.67
CA ALA A 286 5.13 7.57 13.19
C ALA A 286 5.86 8.46 12.16
N GLY A 287 6.80 7.90 11.39
CA GLY A 287 7.52 8.63 10.35
C GLY A 287 6.61 9.06 9.20
N ILE A 288 5.67 8.21 8.77
CA ILE A 288 4.64 8.58 7.80
C ILE A 288 3.78 9.71 8.36
N GLN A 289 3.29 9.58 9.60
CA GLN A 289 2.47 10.60 10.26
C GLN A 289 3.22 11.94 10.36
N GLU A 290 4.51 11.92 10.67
CA GLU A 290 5.34 13.11 10.75
C GLU A 290 5.42 13.86 9.41
N VAL A 291 5.60 13.15 8.29
CA VAL A 291 5.63 13.79 6.97
C VAL A 291 4.27 14.41 6.65
N LEU A 292 3.17 13.68 6.87
CA LEU A 292 1.81 14.19 6.63
C LEU A 292 1.46 15.38 7.54
N TYR A 293 1.93 15.35 8.79
CA TYR A 293 1.77 16.46 9.74
C TYR A 293 2.51 17.73 9.27
N ARG A 294 3.75 17.58 8.81
CA ARG A 294 4.52 18.70 8.23
C ARG A 294 3.86 19.30 7.00
N GLN A 295 3.15 18.49 6.22
CA GLN A 295 2.38 18.93 5.06
C GLN A 295 1.00 19.52 5.43
N GLY A 296 0.56 19.41 6.70
CA GLY A 296 -0.75 19.87 7.17
C GLY A 296 -1.93 18.95 6.82
N LEU A 297 -1.66 17.77 6.26
CA LEU A 297 -2.69 16.77 5.89
C LEU A 297 -3.30 16.07 7.11
N VAL A 298 -2.57 15.99 8.22
CA VAL A 298 -3.06 15.54 9.53
C VAL A 298 -2.72 16.57 10.59
N ARG A 299 -3.52 16.62 11.68
CA ARG A 299 -3.36 17.60 12.76
C ARG A 299 -2.57 17.08 13.95
N SER A 300 -2.27 15.79 13.93
CA SER A 300 -1.54 15.10 15.00
C SER A 300 -0.73 13.95 14.41
N THR A 301 0.42 13.67 14.98
CA THR A 301 1.25 12.51 14.66
C THR A 301 0.88 11.29 15.52
N ARG A 302 -0.22 11.38 16.28
CA ARG A 302 -0.63 10.36 17.24
C ARG A 302 -1.01 9.06 16.53
N CYS A 303 -0.53 7.94 17.07
CA CYS A 303 -0.91 6.59 16.68
C CYS A 303 -1.83 5.96 17.75
N LEU A 304 -2.52 4.86 17.41
CA LEU A 304 -3.35 4.11 18.36
C LEU A 304 -2.51 3.48 19.46
N ASP A 305 -1.38 2.87 19.11
CA ASP A 305 -0.41 2.43 20.11
C ASP A 305 0.48 3.61 20.51
N ALA A 306 0.49 3.93 21.79
CA ALA A 306 1.34 5.01 22.32
C ALA A 306 2.84 4.74 22.17
N ARG A 307 3.24 3.51 21.83
CA ARG A 307 4.64 3.12 21.53
C ARG A 307 5.04 3.44 20.10
N ASP A 308 4.09 3.64 19.20
CA ASP A 308 4.34 4.03 17.80
C ASP A 308 4.67 5.52 17.74
N VAL A 309 5.91 5.85 18.10
CA VAL A 309 6.46 7.20 18.11
C VAL A 309 7.75 7.25 17.30
N LEU A 310 8.18 8.44 16.92
CA LEU A 310 9.48 8.60 16.27
C LEU A 310 10.59 8.10 17.17
N SER A 311 11.51 7.33 16.61
CA SER A 311 12.75 6.96 17.29
C SER A 311 13.67 8.17 17.50
N PRO A 312 14.56 8.15 18.48
CA PRO A 312 15.54 9.23 18.67
C PRO A 312 16.33 9.52 17.38
N GLY A 313 16.36 10.77 16.93
CA GLY A 313 17.03 11.20 15.70
C GLY A 313 16.25 10.99 14.40
N GLN A 314 15.08 10.34 14.42
CA GLN A 314 14.31 10.09 13.20
C GLN A 314 13.72 11.38 12.62
N ALA A 315 13.27 12.33 13.44
CA ALA A 315 12.74 13.62 12.97
C ALA A 315 13.80 14.42 12.20
N GLU A 316 15.04 14.41 12.71
CA GLU A 316 16.22 15.01 12.07
C GLU A 316 16.57 14.30 10.77
N ALA A 317 16.51 12.96 10.75
CA ALA A 317 16.74 12.17 9.55
C ALA A 317 15.70 12.47 8.47
N ILE A 318 14.41 12.58 8.81
CA ILE A 318 13.33 13.00 7.89
C ILE A 318 13.61 14.42 7.36
N THR A 319 14.05 15.34 8.22
CA THR A 319 14.41 16.71 7.80
C THR A 319 15.58 16.70 6.81
N ARG A 320 16.62 15.89 7.09
CA ARG A 320 17.78 15.72 6.21
C ARG A 320 17.37 15.25 4.81
N VAL A 321 16.61 14.15 4.71
CA VAL A 321 16.22 13.59 3.41
C VAL A 321 15.26 14.52 2.67
N SER A 322 14.36 15.22 3.37
CA SER A 322 13.48 16.22 2.78
C SER A 322 14.25 17.39 2.17
N ALA A 323 15.38 17.77 2.76
CA ALA A 323 16.25 18.82 2.20
C ALA A 323 17.15 18.29 1.07
N ALA A 324 17.64 17.05 1.20
CA ALA A 324 18.55 16.44 0.23
C ALA A 324 17.86 16.08 -1.10
N TYR A 325 16.57 15.69 -1.06
CA TYR A 325 15.82 15.18 -2.20
C TYR A 325 14.52 15.97 -2.45
N PRO A 326 14.59 17.27 -2.78
CA PRO A 326 13.40 18.11 -2.98
C PRO A 326 12.51 17.60 -4.12
N GLU A 327 13.07 16.88 -5.10
CA GLU A 327 12.34 16.29 -6.23
C GLU A 327 11.41 15.14 -5.85
N LEU A 328 11.62 14.52 -4.68
CA LEU A 328 10.73 13.48 -4.15
C LEU A 328 9.50 14.06 -3.46
N ARG A 329 9.53 15.34 -3.05
CA ARG A 329 8.47 16.00 -2.28
C ARG A 329 7.41 16.61 -3.18
N ASP A 330 6.18 16.61 -2.69
CA ASP A 330 5.03 17.25 -3.36
C ASP A 330 4.38 18.37 -2.53
N ASP A 331 5.14 19.02 -1.66
CA ASP A 331 4.65 20.03 -0.71
C ASP A 331 3.93 21.20 -1.41
N ASP A 332 4.38 21.59 -2.61
CA ASP A 332 3.73 22.65 -3.37
C ASP A 332 2.36 22.20 -3.90
N PHE A 333 2.26 20.95 -4.33
CA PHE A 333 0.98 20.34 -4.73
C PHE A 333 0.01 20.28 -3.54
N VAL A 334 0.47 19.80 -2.39
CA VAL A 334 -0.35 19.75 -1.17
C VAL A 334 -0.81 21.14 -0.78
N ARG A 335 0.09 22.12 -0.71
CA ARG A 335 -0.22 23.51 -0.33
C ARG A 335 -1.26 24.15 -1.24
N ALA A 336 -1.21 23.85 -2.53
CA ALA A 336 -2.16 24.42 -3.50
C ALA A 336 -3.59 23.90 -3.33
N HIS A 337 -3.80 22.71 -2.73
CA HIS A 337 -5.10 22.06 -2.68
C HIS A 337 -5.59 21.76 -1.24
N LEU A 338 -4.76 21.98 -0.23
CA LEU A 338 -5.03 21.56 1.15
C LEU A 338 -6.36 22.10 1.70
N ASP A 339 -6.64 23.40 1.46
CA ASP A 339 -7.87 24.04 1.94
C ASP A 339 -9.13 23.44 1.29
N GLU A 340 -9.03 22.99 0.04
CA GLU A 340 -10.12 22.29 -0.65
C GLU A 340 -10.36 20.92 -0.05
N TRP A 341 -9.30 20.14 0.17
CA TRP A 341 -9.43 18.79 0.72
C TRP A 341 -9.93 18.76 2.16
N LEU A 342 -9.62 19.78 2.92
CA LEU A 342 -10.07 19.96 4.33
C LEU A 342 -11.50 20.54 4.45
N ARG A 343 -12.22 20.76 3.39
CA ARG A 343 -13.65 21.15 3.41
C ARG A 343 -14.52 19.91 3.52
#